data_ef489f5623c44d96eecbaaafd83c1b00
#
_entry.id   ef489f5623c44d96eecbaaafd83c1b00
#
_cell.length_a   1.000
_cell.length_b   1.000
_cell.length_c   1.000
_cell.angle_alpha   90.00
_cell.angle_beta   90.00
_cell.angle_gamma   90.00
#
_symmetry.space_group_name_H-M   'P 1'
#
loop_
_entity.id
_entity.type
_entity.pdbx_description
1 polymer ?
#
loop_
_entity_poly.entity_id
_entity_poly.type
_entity_poly.pdbx_seq_one_letter_code
_entity_poly.pdbx_strand_id
1 'polypeptide(L)'
;MSSPVPSPSNTPSTSGGLTPNLAGALSYLLGPVTGIIFLVLERTNSFVRFHAMQSTVLGVAWIIFSIALSVLSGIVPVIGWIFGLLISIVLGLGGFILWLLLMWNAYQGKEWELPVIGPFARKQLSGAA
;
A
#
# COMPACT_ATOMS: atom_id res chain seq x y z
N MET A 1 -29.91 -10.52 -28.50
CA MET A 1 -28.85 -11.24 -27.80
C MET A 1 -28.29 -10.39 -26.71
N SER A 2 -28.46 -10.83 -25.48
CA SER A 2 -27.79 -10.17 -24.38
C SER A 2 -26.29 -10.34 -24.51
N SER A 3 -25.53 -9.27 -24.21
CA SER A 3 -24.09 -9.40 -24.12
C SER A 3 -23.77 -10.48 -23.12
N PRO A 4 -22.82 -11.36 -23.41
CA PRO A 4 -22.47 -12.41 -22.47
C PRO A 4 -21.99 -11.77 -21.15
N VAL A 5 -22.52 -12.27 -20.06
CA VAL A 5 -21.96 -11.93 -18.73
C VAL A 5 -20.47 -12.27 -18.79
N PRO A 6 -19.57 -11.33 -18.42
CA PRO A 6 -18.16 -11.65 -18.39
C PRO A 6 -17.96 -12.90 -17.54
N SER A 7 -17.47 -13.96 -18.17
CA SER A 7 -17.15 -15.14 -17.41
C SER A 7 -15.97 -14.85 -16.47
N PRO A 8 -15.84 -15.58 -15.39
CA PRO A 8 -14.66 -15.40 -14.50
C PRO A 8 -13.32 -15.48 -15.25
N SER A 9 -13.32 -16.13 -16.39
CA SER A 9 -12.14 -16.23 -17.23
C SER A 9 -11.76 -14.91 -17.93
N ASN A 10 -12.68 -13.93 -17.97
CA ASN A 10 -12.42 -12.64 -18.61
C ASN A 10 -11.86 -11.59 -17.61
N THR A 11 -11.82 -11.89 -16.31
CA THR A 11 -11.10 -11.03 -15.38
C THR A 11 -9.61 -11.24 -15.58
N PRO A 12 -8.82 -10.15 -15.64
CA PRO A 12 -7.38 -10.28 -15.74
C PRO A 12 -6.86 -11.17 -14.60
N SER A 13 -6.24 -12.27 -14.96
CA SER A 13 -5.66 -13.17 -13.96
C SER A 13 -4.34 -12.60 -13.42
N THR A 14 -3.99 -13.00 -12.21
CA THR A 14 -2.68 -12.71 -11.66
C THR A 14 -1.69 -13.80 -12.06
N SER A 15 -0.42 -13.47 -12.02
CA SER A 15 0.64 -14.43 -12.33
C SER A 15 0.72 -15.58 -11.32
N GLY A 16 0.24 -15.36 -10.09
CA GLY A 16 0.30 -16.37 -9.03
C GLY A 16 -0.97 -17.17 -8.81
N GLY A 17 -1.98 -17.01 -9.68
CA GLY A 17 -3.24 -17.76 -9.54
C GLY A 17 -4.21 -17.20 -8.51
N LEU A 18 -3.85 -16.14 -7.77
CA LEU A 18 -4.75 -15.47 -6.86
C LEU A 18 -5.71 -14.56 -7.62
N THR A 19 -6.89 -14.30 -7.05
CA THR A 19 -7.74 -13.27 -7.60
C THR A 19 -7.06 -11.91 -7.47
N PRO A 20 -7.26 -10.97 -8.42
CA PRO A 20 -6.64 -9.65 -8.32
C PRO A 20 -7.01 -8.92 -7.02
N ASN A 21 -8.26 -9.03 -6.58
CA ASN A 21 -8.71 -8.39 -5.36
C ASN A 21 -7.96 -8.90 -4.13
N LEU A 22 -7.80 -10.21 -4.03
CA LEU A 22 -7.06 -10.82 -2.93
C LEU A 22 -5.58 -10.45 -2.98
N ALA A 23 -4.96 -10.54 -4.16
CA ALA A 23 -3.56 -10.18 -4.33
C ALA A 23 -3.32 -8.70 -4.00
N GLY A 24 -4.22 -7.81 -4.43
CA GLY A 24 -4.15 -6.40 -4.08
C GLY A 24 -4.23 -6.16 -2.58
N ALA A 25 -5.15 -6.84 -1.90
CA ALA A 25 -5.29 -6.74 -0.44
C ALA A 25 -4.04 -7.28 0.26
N LEU A 26 -3.54 -8.44 -0.16
CA LEU A 26 -2.36 -9.06 0.45
C LEU A 26 -1.10 -8.21 0.25
N SER A 27 -1.04 -7.38 -0.78
CA SER A 27 0.10 -6.49 -0.99
C SER A 27 0.27 -5.47 0.14
N TYR A 28 -0.77 -5.21 0.93
CA TYR A 28 -0.70 -4.33 2.10
C TYR A 28 -0.45 -5.08 3.41
N LEU A 29 -0.51 -6.39 3.42
CA LEU A 29 -0.53 -7.19 4.66
C LEU A 29 0.68 -6.93 5.54
N LEU A 30 1.88 -7.02 5.00
CA LEU A 30 3.14 -6.73 5.70
C LEU A 30 3.81 -5.46 5.15
N GLY A 31 3.01 -4.53 4.64
CA GLY A 31 3.50 -3.25 4.14
C GLY A 31 4.47 -3.42 2.97
N PRO A 32 5.67 -2.81 3.06
CA PRO A 32 6.59 -2.82 1.92
C PRO A 32 7.10 -4.22 1.58
N VAL A 33 7.13 -5.16 2.54
CA VAL A 33 7.62 -6.52 2.30
C VAL A 33 6.71 -7.22 1.29
N THR A 34 5.41 -7.32 1.56
CA THR A 34 4.46 -7.95 0.64
C THR A 34 4.28 -7.12 -0.62
N GLY A 35 4.35 -5.79 -0.52
CA GLY A 35 4.31 -4.91 -1.67
C GLY A 35 5.42 -5.22 -2.67
N ILE A 36 6.65 -5.33 -2.22
CA ILE A 36 7.80 -5.68 -3.06
C ILE A 36 7.65 -7.08 -3.64
N ILE A 37 7.23 -8.04 -2.82
CA ILE A 37 7.03 -9.42 -3.27
C ILE A 37 6.04 -9.45 -4.44
N PHE A 38 4.90 -8.78 -4.30
CA PHE A 38 3.90 -8.77 -5.38
C PHE A 38 4.38 -7.97 -6.61
N LEU A 39 5.18 -6.93 -6.44
CA LEU A 39 5.79 -6.23 -7.58
C LEU A 39 6.71 -7.13 -8.38
N VAL A 40 7.47 -7.98 -7.71
CA VAL A 40 8.40 -8.90 -8.36
C VAL A 40 7.64 -10.05 -9.02
N LEU A 41 6.65 -10.61 -8.32
CA LEU A 41 5.92 -11.78 -8.80
C LEU A 41 4.87 -11.42 -9.85
N GLU A 42 4.17 -10.30 -9.68
CA GLU A 42 3.09 -9.90 -10.59
C GLU A 42 3.61 -8.91 -11.61
N ARG A 43 3.61 -9.32 -12.88
CA ARG A 43 4.16 -8.49 -13.96
C ARG A 43 3.10 -7.93 -14.90
N THR A 44 1.90 -8.51 -14.92
CA THR A 44 0.92 -8.22 -15.95
C THR A 44 -0.33 -7.52 -15.43
N ASN A 45 -0.77 -7.81 -14.20
CA ASN A 45 -2.00 -7.24 -13.67
C ASN A 45 -1.75 -5.85 -13.10
N SER A 46 -2.26 -4.82 -13.78
CA SER A 46 -2.03 -3.43 -13.39
C SER A 46 -2.66 -3.06 -12.04
N PHE A 47 -3.80 -3.68 -11.71
CA PHE A 47 -4.46 -3.46 -10.41
C PHE A 47 -3.58 -3.92 -9.24
N VAL A 48 -3.05 -5.14 -9.33
CA VAL A 48 -2.17 -5.70 -8.29
C VAL A 48 -0.88 -4.88 -8.21
N ARG A 49 -0.29 -4.54 -9.35
CA ARG A 49 0.94 -3.75 -9.39
C ARG A 49 0.75 -2.38 -8.78
N PHE A 50 -0.40 -1.74 -9.02
CA PHE A 50 -0.71 -0.44 -8.40
C PHE A 50 -0.74 -0.56 -6.88
N HIS A 51 -1.50 -1.52 -6.34
CA HIS A 51 -1.59 -1.70 -4.88
C HIS A 51 -0.25 -2.11 -4.28
N ALA A 52 0.49 -2.97 -4.94
CA ALA A 52 1.81 -3.38 -4.48
C ALA A 52 2.79 -2.20 -4.45
N MET A 53 2.78 -1.36 -5.48
CA MET A 53 3.62 -0.16 -5.51
C MET A 53 3.18 0.86 -4.46
N GLN A 54 1.88 1.09 -4.32
CA GLN A 54 1.38 2.02 -3.30
C GLN A 54 1.75 1.54 -1.89
N SER A 55 1.63 0.25 -1.63
CA SER A 55 2.04 -0.35 -0.36
C SER A 55 3.55 -0.17 -0.11
N THR A 56 4.36 -0.39 -1.13
CA THR A 56 5.81 -0.23 -1.03
C THR A 56 6.18 1.22 -0.74
N VAL A 57 5.63 2.16 -1.49
CA VAL A 57 5.92 3.59 -1.31
C VAL A 57 5.44 4.06 0.06
N LEU A 58 4.23 3.69 0.44
CA LEU A 58 3.68 4.04 1.76
C LEU A 58 4.54 3.47 2.88
N GLY A 59 4.94 2.21 2.77
CA GLY A 59 5.75 1.55 3.78
C GLY A 59 7.13 2.18 3.92
N VAL A 60 7.78 2.48 2.80
CA VAL A 60 9.09 3.16 2.83
C VAL A 60 8.96 4.56 3.43
N ALA A 61 7.94 5.33 3.02
CA ALA A 61 7.68 6.65 3.58
C ALA A 61 7.42 6.58 5.09
N TRP A 62 6.67 5.57 5.53
CA TRP A 62 6.39 5.36 6.94
C TRP A 62 7.67 5.06 7.74
N ILE A 63 8.54 4.22 7.21
CA ILE A 63 9.81 3.88 7.85
C ILE A 63 10.70 5.11 7.97
N ILE A 64 10.84 5.88 6.88
CA ILE A 64 11.65 7.10 6.88
C ILE A 64 11.11 8.11 7.91
N PHE A 65 9.79 8.32 7.92
CA PHE A 65 9.16 9.22 8.87
C PHE A 65 9.37 8.77 10.32
N SER A 66 9.24 7.48 10.58
CA SER A 66 9.44 6.90 11.92
C SER A 66 10.86 7.09 12.41
N ILE A 67 11.84 6.90 11.54
CA ILE A 67 13.26 7.13 11.88
C ILE A 67 13.48 8.62 12.18
N ALA A 68 12.97 9.52 11.34
CA ALA A 68 13.10 10.95 11.54
C ALA A 68 12.47 11.40 12.87
N LEU A 69 11.27 10.90 13.18
CA LEU A 69 10.60 11.20 14.45
C LEU A 69 11.40 10.69 15.63
N SER A 70 11.97 9.50 15.56
CA SER A 70 12.79 8.91 16.61
C SER A 70 14.05 9.74 16.87
N VAL A 71 14.71 10.18 15.81
CA VAL A 71 15.91 11.04 15.92
C VAL A 71 15.56 12.38 16.57
N LEU A 72 14.49 13.04 16.09
CA LEU A 72 14.05 14.32 16.65
C LEU A 72 13.66 14.20 18.11
N SER A 73 12.94 13.13 18.47
CA SER A 73 12.54 12.89 19.87
C SER A 73 13.74 12.67 20.78
N GLY A 74 14.82 12.08 20.26
CA GLY A 74 16.04 11.86 21.02
C GLY A 74 16.89 13.12 21.20
N ILE A 75 16.82 14.09 20.27
CA ILE A 75 17.61 15.32 20.34
C ILE A 75 17.09 16.27 21.44
N VAL A 76 15.76 16.31 21.64
CA VAL A 76 15.14 17.20 22.63
C VAL A 76 14.67 16.34 23.80
N PRO A 77 15.45 16.24 24.90
CA PRO A 77 15.08 15.37 26.01
C PRO A 77 13.82 15.87 26.70
N VAL A 78 13.03 14.95 27.23
CA VAL A 78 11.75 15.11 27.95
C VAL A 78 10.63 15.62 27.01
N ILE A 79 10.70 16.85 26.52
CA ILE A 79 9.66 17.43 25.64
C ILE A 79 9.57 16.63 24.33
N GLY A 80 10.71 16.36 23.71
CA GLY A 80 10.75 15.57 22.48
C GLY A 80 10.22 14.15 22.68
N TRP A 81 10.51 13.55 23.82
CA TRP A 81 10.00 12.21 24.15
C TRP A 81 8.48 12.21 24.31
N ILE A 82 7.93 13.20 25.04
CA ILE A 82 6.47 13.31 25.25
C ILE A 82 5.75 13.54 23.92
N PHE A 83 6.19 14.52 23.14
CA PHE A 83 5.59 14.80 21.82
C PHE A 83 5.78 13.63 20.86
N GLY A 84 6.95 12.99 20.87
CA GLY A 84 7.21 11.82 20.06
C GLY A 84 6.26 10.68 20.38
N LEU A 85 6.01 10.44 21.67
CA LEU A 85 5.08 9.40 22.12
C LEU A 85 3.65 9.71 21.65
N LEU A 86 3.18 10.95 21.85
CA LEU A 86 1.84 11.35 21.44
C LEU A 86 1.65 11.22 19.93
N ILE A 87 2.61 11.71 19.15
CA ILE A 87 2.57 11.60 17.70
C ILE A 87 2.58 10.14 17.27
N SER A 88 3.41 9.30 17.91
CA SER A 88 3.48 7.87 17.58
C SER A 88 2.16 7.16 17.85
N ILE A 89 1.45 7.50 18.92
CA ILE A 89 0.13 6.93 19.21
C ILE A 89 -0.87 7.33 18.13
N VAL A 90 -0.93 8.62 17.78
CA VAL A 90 -1.85 9.12 16.74
C VAL A 90 -1.55 8.46 15.40
N LEU A 91 -0.28 8.42 14.99
CA LEU A 91 0.14 7.79 13.74
C LEU A 91 -0.09 6.28 13.74
N GLY A 92 0.16 5.63 14.88
CA GLY A 92 -0.07 4.19 14.99
C GLY A 92 -1.53 3.82 14.83
N LEU A 93 -2.43 4.54 15.52
CA LEU A 93 -3.87 4.31 15.38
C LEU A 93 -4.37 4.70 14.00
N GLY A 94 -3.98 5.88 13.50
CA GLY A 94 -4.36 6.33 12.17
C GLY A 94 -3.82 5.43 11.07
N GLY A 95 -2.58 4.98 11.22
CA GLY A 95 -1.96 4.05 10.29
C GLY A 95 -2.62 2.69 10.27
N PHE A 96 -3.03 2.19 11.43
CA PHE A 96 -3.75 0.93 11.55
C PHE A 96 -5.10 1.00 10.82
N ILE A 97 -5.85 2.08 11.06
CA ILE A 97 -7.12 2.31 10.38
C ILE A 97 -6.91 2.42 8.86
N LEU A 98 -5.91 3.20 8.45
CA LEU A 98 -5.56 3.35 7.03
C LEU A 98 -5.19 2.01 6.41
N TRP A 99 -4.41 1.19 7.10
CA TRP A 99 -4.02 -0.13 6.64
C TRP A 99 -5.24 -1.03 6.39
N LEU A 100 -6.19 -1.03 7.33
CA LEU A 100 -7.44 -1.79 7.17
C LEU A 100 -8.25 -1.26 5.99
N LEU A 101 -8.33 0.06 5.82
CA LEU A 101 -9.05 0.68 4.71
C LEU A 101 -8.42 0.35 3.36
N LEU A 102 -7.09 0.37 3.28
CA LEU A 102 -6.37 0.02 2.05
C LEU A 102 -6.61 -1.44 1.65
N MET A 103 -6.50 -2.34 2.62
CA MET A 103 -6.76 -3.76 2.37
C MET A 103 -8.21 -3.98 1.93
N TRP A 104 -9.15 -3.34 2.60
CA TRP A 104 -10.57 -3.48 2.31
C TRP A 104 -10.92 -2.95 0.91
N ASN A 105 -10.43 -1.76 0.57
CA ASN A 105 -10.67 -1.19 -0.76
C ASN A 105 -10.05 -2.04 -1.87
N ALA A 106 -8.83 -2.54 -1.65
CA ALA A 106 -8.18 -3.43 -2.61
C ALA A 106 -8.96 -4.74 -2.78
N TYR A 107 -9.43 -5.31 -1.67
CA TYR A 107 -10.23 -6.53 -1.70
C TYR A 107 -11.55 -6.33 -2.46
N GLN A 108 -12.13 -5.12 -2.40
CA GLN A 108 -13.32 -4.77 -3.15
C GLN A 108 -13.06 -4.45 -4.63
N GLY A 109 -11.83 -4.52 -5.09
CA GLY A 109 -11.45 -4.23 -6.47
C GLY A 109 -11.30 -2.75 -6.78
N LYS A 110 -11.15 -1.90 -5.77
CA LYS A 110 -10.99 -0.46 -5.95
C LYS A 110 -9.53 -0.07 -5.94
N GLU A 111 -9.14 0.79 -6.89
CA GLU A 111 -7.83 1.41 -6.92
C GLU A 111 -7.85 2.73 -6.16
N TRP A 112 -8.10 2.65 -4.85
CA TRP A 112 -8.14 3.85 -4.02
C TRP A 112 -6.74 4.42 -3.84
N GLU A 113 -6.53 5.60 -4.39
CA GLU A 113 -5.26 6.30 -4.32
C GLU A 113 -5.17 7.14 -3.06
N LEU A 114 -4.10 6.95 -2.30
CA LEU A 114 -3.78 7.88 -1.23
C LEU A 114 -3.30 9.21 -1.82
N PRO A 115 -3.64 10.36 -1.19
CA PRO A 115 -3.11 11.64 -1.65
C PRO A 115 -1.57 11.61 -1.69
N VAL A 116 -1.00 12.12 -2.75
CA VAL A 116 0.46 12.17 -3.00
C VAL A 116 1.08 10.79 -3.23
N ILE A 117 0.81 9.82 -2.35
CA ILE A 117 1.42 8.48 -2.42
C ILE A 117 0.87 7.68 -3.60
N GLY A 118 -0.45 7.72 -3.82
CA GLY A 118 -1.07 7.01 -4.93
C GLY A 118 -0.57 7.49 -6.30
N PRO A 119 -0.66 8.79 -6.59
CA PRO A 119 -0.11 9.34 -7.83
C PRO A 119 1.39 9.08 -7.99
N PHE A 120 2.17 9.17 -6.92
CA PHE A 120 3.59 8.87 -6.96
C PHE A 120 3.83 7.40 -7.31
N ALA A 121 3.06 6.48 -6.71
CA ALA A 121 3.16 5.05 -7.02
C ALA A 121 2.84 4.77 -8.49
N ARG A 122 1.79 5.40 -9.03
CA ARG A 122 1.46 5.27 -10.46
C ARG A 122 2.58 5.80 -11.34
N LYS A 123 3.17 6.92 -10.96
CA LYS A 123 4.28 7.51 -11.70
C LYS A 123 5.49 6.56 -11.72
N GLN A 124 5.78 5.89 -10.62
CA GLN A 124 6.86 4.93 -10.58
C GLN A 124 6.61 3.75 -11.52
N LEU A 125 5.38 3.30 -11.61
CA LEU A 125 5.01 2.20 -12.52
C LEU A 125 5.11 2.60 -13.99
N SER A 126 4.70 3.81 -14.34
CA SER A 126 4.69 4.29 -15.71
C SER A 126 6.00 4.98 -16.11
N GLY A 127 6.62 5.70 -15.17
CA GLY A 127 7.83 6.47 -15.44
C GLY A 127 9.10 5.65 -15.38
N ALA A 128 9.03 4.42 -14.90
CA ALA A 128 10.14 3.49 -14.92
C ALA A 128 10.37 2.88 -16.31
N ALA A 129 9.47 3.20 -17.23
CA ALA A 129 9.63 2.81 -18.62
C ALA A 129 10.67 3.65 -19.31
#